data_f64991512af16709c44fc9921857fb08
#
_entry.id   f64991512af16709c44fc9921857fb08
#
_cell.length_a   1.000
_cell.length_b   1.000
_cell.length_c   1.000
_cell.angle_alpha   90.00
_cell.angle_beta   90.00
_cell.angle_gamma   90.00
#
_symmetry.space_group_name_H-M   'P 1'
#
loop_
_entity.id
_entity.type
_entity.pdbx_description
1 polymer ?
#
loop_
_entity_poly.entity_id
_entity_poly.type
_entity_poly.pdbx_seq_one_letter_code
_entity_poly.pdbx_strand_id
1 'polypeptide(L)'
;MKKTVGSLLLLISSSSFAADLPPCSGNKGGINHCGGTKFICNDGKVSGSKKDCTAFMAQTPAVTSSSTAASQPSLVQQVATPPEKLMRLDYEGFTVWLDCEKRGAVKFQYNAQRDNGSLPREEKFALDPKVPAQCQQTTANAYGHNYDRGHLVPANHLDYSAAAIKATNNMTNILPQAANMNRGAWLETEELIECYRDISELLVIGGVIWGNNPADDYFVKSHGVKTPDAY
;
A
#
# COMPACT_ATOMS: atom_id res chain seq x y z
N MET A 1 14.91 60.80 28.84
CA MET A 1 13.92 59.68 29.09
C MET A 1 14.24 58.55 28.14
N LYS A 2 14.95 57.53 28.58
CA LYS A 2 15.28 56.33 27.80
C LYS A 2 14.20 55.27 28.03
N LYS A 3 13.47 54.86 26.98
CA LYS A 3 12.50 53.78 27.03
C LYS A 3 13.24 52.47 26.68
N THR A 4 13.35 51.57 27.64
CA THR A 4 13.81 50.20 27.48
C THR A 4 12.67 49.38 26.93
N VAL A 5 12.85 48.78 25.71
CA VAL A 5 11.95 47.79 25.13
C VAL A 5 12.45 46.43 25.60
N GLY A 6 11.66 45.77 26.45
CA GLY A 6 11.94 44.43 26.88
C GLY A 6 11.50 43.43 25.78
N SER A 7 12.45 42.66 25.26
CA SER A 7 12.19 41.57 24.30
C SER A 7 11.74 40.35 25.05
N LEU A 8 10.47 39.96 24.88
CA LEU A 8 9.89 38.72 25.41
C LEU A 8 10.23 37.58 24.46
N LEU A 9 11.19 36.74 24.86
CA LEU A 9 11.55 35.52 24.12
C LEU A 9 10.49 34.44 24.39
N LEU A 10 9.63 34.18 23.43
CA LEU A 10 8.69 33.08 23.48
C LEU A 10 9.44 31.80 23.12
N LEU A 11 9.73 30.94 24.10
CA LEU A 11 10.24 29.59 23.90
C LEU A 11 9.09 28.71 23.44
N ILE A 12 9.00 28.47 22.12
CA ILE A 12 8.11 27.47 21.55
C ILE A 12 8.82 26.12 21.73
N SER A 13 8.39 25.34 22.72
CA SER A 13 8.77 23.93 22.84
C SER A 13 8.07 23.13 21.74
N SER A 14 8.77 22.83 20.68
CA SER A 14 8.35 21.86 19.68
C SER A 14 8.37 20.45 20.29
N SER A 15 7.22 19.99 20.75
CA SER A 15 7.01 18.58 21.06
C SER A 15 7.03 17.82 19.73
N SER A 16 8.16 17.21 19.41
CA SER A 16 8.26 16.22 18.33
C SER A 16 7.40 15.02 18.74
N PHE A 17 6.20 14.90 18.18
CA PHE A 17 5.50 13.63 18.16
C PHE A 17 6.33 12.71 17.26
N ALA A 18 7.20 11.91 17.87
CA ALA A 18 7.79 10.76 17.17
C ALA A 18 6.63 9.82 16.87
N ALA A 19 6.24 9.72 15.62
CA ALA A 19 5.32 8.68 15.17
C ALA A 19 5.86 7.32 15.65
N ASP A 20 5.00 6.52 16.28
CA ASP A 20 5.40 5.23 16.83
C ASP A 20 5.53 4.28 15.63
N LEU A 21 6.73 4.18 15.08
CA LEU A 21 7.00 3.34 13.91
C LEU A 21 6.54 1.90 14.18
N PRO A 22 6.00 1.22 13.17
CA PRO A 22 5.68 -0.20 13.29
C PRO A 22 6.89 -0.99 13.79
N PRO A 23 6.68 -2.00 14.66
CA PRO A 23 7.80 -2.77 15.19
C PRO A 23 8.53 -3.51 14.06
N CYS A 24 9.86 -3.43 14.06
CA CYS A 24 10.73 -4.06 13.06
C CYS A 24 10.56 -3.61 11.61
N SER A 25 10.03 -2.41 11.37
CA SER A 25 9.88 -1.82 10.03
C SER A 25 11.20 -1.45 9.36
N GLY A 26 11.17 -1.23 8.05
CA GLY A 26 12.31 -0.87 7.22
C GLY A 26 13.34 -2.00 7.12
N ASN A 27 14.64 -1.67 7.11
CA ASN A 27 15.75 -2.61 6.92
C ASN A 27 15.91 -3.68 8.02
N LYS A 28 14.93 -3.82 8.94
CA LYS A 28 14.96 -4.82 10.00
C LYS A 28 14.29 -6.15 9.62
N GLY A 29 13.65 -6.21 8.45
CA GLY A 29 13.09 -7.42 7.87
C GLY A 29 11.87 -7.99 8.61
N GLY A 30 11.10 -7.15 9.33
CA GLY A 30 9.91 -7.59 10.05
C GLY A 30 10.15 -8.22 11.41
N ILE A 31 9.07 -8.69 12.06
CA ILE A 31 9.10 -9.31 13.39
C ILE A 31 9.50 -10.78 13.26
N ASN A 32 10.55 -11.19 13.99
CA ASN A 32 10.94 -12.60 14.10
C ASN A 32 10.14 -13.32 15.20
N HIS A 33 10.20 -12.80 16.43
CA HIS A 33 9.47 -13.32 17.58
C HIS A 33 9.42 -12.30 18.72
N CYS A 34 8.67 -12.62 19.78
CA CYS A 34 8.71 -11.85 21.01
C CYS A 34 9.81 -12.34 21.96
N GLY A 35 10.74 -11.45 22.32
CA GLY A 35 11.63 -11.62 23.46
C GLY A 35 11.05 -10.94 24.69
N GLY A 36 10.13 -11.60 25.39
CA GLY A 36 9.30 -10.97 26.43
C GLY A 36 8.39 -9.90 25.81
N THR A 37 8.38 -8.70 26.39
CA THR A 37 7.57 -7.58 25.87
C THR A 37 8.17 -6.86 24.65
N LYS A 38 9.35 -7.26 24.19
CA LYS A 38 10.04 -6.64 23.07
C LYS A 38 9.92 -7.46 21.81
N PHE A 39 9.86 -6.78 20.67
CA PHE A 39 9.94 -7.42 19.35
C PHE A 39 11.40 -7.70 18.99
N ILE A 40 11.70 -8.92 18.61
CA ILE A 40 12.97 -9.31 17.99
C ILE A 40 12.73 -9.33 16.48
N CYS A 41 13.55 -8.58 15.76
CA CYS A 41 13.43 -8.43 14.32
C CYS A 41 14.18 -9.55 13.58
N ASN A 42 13.89 -9.74 12.27
CA ASN A 42 14.56 -10.75 11.46
C ASN A 42 16.08 -10.49 11.30
N ASP A 43 16.52 -9.23 11.44
CA ASP A 43 17.96 -8.89 11.51
C ASP A 43 18.63 -9.24 12.85
N GLY A 44 17.90 -9.90 13.76
CA GLY A 44 18.34 -10.29 15.11
C GLY A 44 18.36 -9.16 16.13
N LYS A 45 17.99 -7.93 15.77
CA LYS A 45 17.99 -6.78 16.67
C LYS A 45 16.65 -6.61 17.38
N VAL A 46 16.69 -5.95 18.52
CA VAL A 46 15.49 -5.55 19.26
C VAL A 46 14.88 -4.32 18.58
N SER A 47 13.55 -4.34 18.37
CA SER A 47 12.82 -3.17 17.87
C SER A 47 12.82 -2.02 18.87
N GLY A 48 12.95 -0.80 18.38
CA GLY A 48 12.75 0.42 19.16
C GLY A 48 11.29 0.77 19.45
N SER A 49 10.33 -0.03 18.96
CA SER A 49 8.91 0.18 19.22
C SER A 49 8.60 0.15 20.72
N LYS A 50 7.72 1.05 21.16
CA LYS A 50 7.22 1.11 22.53
C LYS A 50 6.05 0.16 22.78
N LYS A 51 5.50 -0.45 21.74
CA LYS A 51 4.42 -1.44 21.85
C LYS A 51 4.91 -2.69 22.57
N ASP A 52 4.01 -3.35 23.29
CA ASP A 52 4.27 -4.64 23.95
C ASP A 52 4.05 -5.77 22.94
N CYS A 53 5.10 -6.57 22.67
CA CYS A 53 5.05 -7.63 21.68
C CYS A 53 4.04 -8.72 22.06
N THR A 54 3.98 -9.12 23.33
CA THR A 54 3.06 -10.17 23.77
C THR A 54 1.60 -9.72 23.67
N ALA A 55 1.32 -8.49 24.07
CA ALA A 55 -0.01 -7.88 23.94
C ALA A 55 -0.39 -7.68 22.46
N PHE A 56 0.56 -7.31 21.61
CA PHE A 56 0.37 -7.14 20.18
C PHE A 56 0.04 -8.47 19.49
N MET A 57 0.79 -9.53 19.80
CA MET A 57 0.55 -10.88 19.24
C MET A 57 -0.72 -11.54 19.78
N ALA A 58 -1.14 -11.22 21.01
CA ALA A 58 -2.39 -11.73 21.60
C ALA A 58 -3.65 -11.11 20.96
N GLN A 59 -3.54 -9.95 20.33
CA GLN A 59 -4.63 -9.29 19.61
C GLN A 59 -4.80 -9.79 18.17
N THR A 60 -3.86 -10.60 17.67
CA THR A 60 -4.01 -11.30 16.39
C THR A 60 -4.95 -12.48 16.59
N PRO A 61 -6.10 -12.58 15.89
CA PRO A 61 -6.99 -13.74 16.01
C PRO A 61 -6.24 -14.98 15.55
N ALA A 62 -6.04 -15.92 16.49
CA ALA A 62 -5.52 -17.24 16.17
C ALA A 62 -6.48 -17.94 15.21
N VAL A 63 -6.05 -18.21 14.00
CA VAL A 63 -6.77 -19.07 13.07
C VAL A 63 -6.61 -20.51 13.58
N THR A 64 -7.49 -20.90 14.50
CA THR A 64 -7.61 -22.29 14.93
C THR A 64 -8.35 -23.05 13.84
N SER A 65 -7.64 -23.91 13.15
CA SER A 65 -8.21 -24.93 12.27
C SER A 65 -8.95 -25.95 13.13
N SER A 66 -10.24 -25.77 13.34
CA SER A 66 -11.13 -26.80 13.86
C SER A 66 -12.23 -27.08 12.84
N SER A 67 -12.10 -28.20 12.17
CA SER A 67 -13.13 -28.83 11.38
C SER A 67 -14.25 -29.30 12.30
N THR A 68 -15.35 -28.58 12.36
CA THR A 68 -16.62 -29.08 12.82
C THR A 68 -17.72 -28.52 11.95
N ALA A 69 -18.31 -29.39 11.15
CA ALA A 69 -19.47 -29.11 10.33
C ALA A 69 -20.66 -28.75 11.21
N ALA A 70 -21.06 -27.50 11.23
CA ALA A 70 -22.36 -27.07 11.71
C ALA A 70 -22.98 -26.18 10.64
N SER A 71 -24.09 -26.64 10.08
CA SER A 71 -24.93 -25.95 9.12
C SER A 71 -25.40 -24.63 9.70
N GLN A 72 -24.91 -23.52 9.19
CA GLN A 72 -25.49 -22.20 9.42
C GLN A 72 -26.14 -21.67 8.13
N PRO A 73 -27.28 -20.98 8.24
CA PRO A 73 -28.02 -20.52 7.07
C PRO A 73 -27.17 -19.52 6.29
N SER A 74 -27.06 -19.81 4.99
CA SER A 74 -26.38 -19.03 3.95
C SER A 74 -26.87 -17.59 3.93
N LEU A 75 -26.18 -16.67 4.59
CA LEU A 75 -26.10 -15.31 4.13
C LEU A 75 -25.09 -15.30 2.97
N VAL A 76 -25.49 -15.84 1.83
CA VAL A 76 -24.88 -15.53 0.56
C VAL A 76 -25.17 -14.06 0.30
N GLN A 77 -24.36 -13.19 0.90
CA GLN A 77 -24.21 -11.86 0.42
C GLN A 77 -23.77 -12.02 -1.04
N GLN A 78 -24.66 -11.69 -1.95
CA GLN A 78 -24.35 -11.63 -3.38
C GLN A 78 -23.12 -10.73 -3.51
N VAL A 79 -21.95 -11.33 -3.63
CA VAL A 79 -20.78 -10.67 -4.17
C VAL A 79 -21.24 -10.22 -5.54
N ALA A 80 -21.48 -8.91 -5.67
CA ALA A 80 -21.88 -8.33 -6.94
C ALA A 80 -20.94 -8.87 -8.02
N THR A 81 -21.48 -9.58 -8.97
CA THR A 81 -20.73 -10.07 -10.13
C THR A 81 -19.99 -8.87 -10.70
N PRO A 82 -18.67 -8.91 -10.88
CA PRO A 82 -17.95 -7.78 -11.47
C PRO A 82 -18.67 -7.41 -12.77
N PRO A 83 -18.93 -6.11 -13.05
CA PRO A 83 -19.55 -5.73 -14.30
C PRO A 83 -18.74 -6.34 -15.44
N GLU A 84 -19.42 -6.88 -16.45
CA GLU A 84 -18.86 -7.64 -17.59
C GLU A 84 -17.76 -6.91 -18.41
N LYS A 85 -17.40 -5.69 -18.01
CA LYS A 85 -16.46 -4.79 -18.68
C LYS A 85 -15.07 -4.71 -18.04
N LEU A 86 -14.77 -5.44 -16.96
CA LEU A 86 -13.45 -5.38 -16.35
C LEU A 86 -12.47 -6.31 -17.06
N MET A 87 -11.35 -5.76 -17.47
CA MET A 87 -10.22 -6.52 -18.00
C MET A 87 -9.38 -7.04 -16.84
N ARG A 88 -9.34 -8.36 -16.65
CA ARG A 88 -8.43 -9.00 -15.71
C ARG A 88 -7.05 -9.11 -16.33
N LEU A 89 -6.04 -8.63 -15.62
CA LEU A 89 -4.64 -8.68 -16.00
C LEU A 89 -3.87 -9.45 -14.93
N ASP A 90 -3.36 -10.61 -15.33
CA ASP A 90 -2.52 -11.43 -14.47
C ASP A 90 -1.05 -11.16 -14.78
N TYR A 91 -0.33 -10.70 -13.78
CA TYR A 91 1.11 -10.48 -13.77
C TYR A 91 1.79 -11.51 -12.88
N GLU A 92 3.11 -11.61 -12.95
CA GLU A 92 3.85 -12.41 -12.00
C GLU A 92 3.69 -11.83 -10.58
N GLY A 93 3.09 -12.60 -9.70
CA GLY A 93 2.89 -12.25 -8.30
C GLY A 93 1.63 -11.44 -7.98
N PHE A 94 0.91 -10.89 -8.96
CA PHE A 94 -0.30 -10.12 -8.69
C PHE A 94 -1.31 -10.08 -9.84
N THR A 95 -2.53 -9.69 -9.53
CA THR A 95 -3.61 -9.49 -10.50
C THR A 95 -4.23 -8.12 -10.28
N VAL A 96 -4.56 -7.41 -11.37
CA VAL A 96 -5.40 -6.21 -11.35
C VAL A 96 -6.63 -6.38 -12.23
N TRP A 97 -7.72 -5.71 -11.86
CA TRP A 97 -8.93 -5.61 -12.69
C TRP A 97 -9.08 -4.18 -13.17
N LEU A 98 -8.87 -3.99 -14.45
CA LEU A 98 -8.84 -2.71 -15.13
C LEU A 98 -10.23 -2.36 -15.68
N ASP A 99 -10.69 -1.16 -15.42
CA ASP A 99 -11.86 -0.57 -16.08
C ASP A 99 -11.39 0.27 -17.28
N CYS A 100 -11.76 -0.13 -18.49
CA CYS A 100 -11.38 0.59 -19.71
C CYS A 100 -11.96 2.00 -19.78
N GLU A 101 -13.13 2.25 -19.21
CA GLU A 101 -13.74 3.59 -19.20
C GLU A 101 -12.97 4.53 -18.28
N LYS A 102 -12.47 4.00 -17.15
CA LYS A 102 -11.68 4.74 -16.16
C LYS A 102 -10.19 4.80 -16.51
N ARG A 103 -9.71 3.93 -17.41
CA ARG A 103 -8.30 3.74 -17.74
C ARG A 103 -7.41 3.45 -16.52
N GLY A 104 -7.99 2.81 -15.53
CA GLY A 104 -7.34 2.52 -14.26
C GLY A 104 -7.91 1.27 -13.60
N ALA A 105 -7.14 0.66 -12.71
CA ALA A 105 -7.60 -0.49 -11.97
C ALA A 105 -8.66 -0.10 -10.95
N VAL A 106 -9.67 -0.96 -10.78
CA VAL A 106 -10.71 -0.83 -9.75
C VAL A 106 -10.51 -1.80 -8.60
N LYS A 107 -9.69 -2.83 -8.84
CA LYS A 107 -9.36 -3.85 -7.84
C LYS A 107 -7.96 -4.40 -8.12
N PHE A 108 -7.28 -4.79 -7.06
CA PHE A 108 -6.02 -5.53 -7.14
C PHE A 108 -5.97 -6.65 -6.10
N GLN A 109 -5.12 -7.62 -6.34
CA GLN A 109 -4.90 -8.75 -5.45
C GLN A 109 -3.49 -9.27 -5.63
N TYR A 110 -2.82 -9.61 -4.53
CA TYR A 110 -1.54 -10.30 -4.54
C TYR A 110 -1.35 -11.11 -3.27
N ASN A 111 -0.41 -12.02 -3.30
CA ASN A 111 -0.03 -12.83 -2.17
C ASN A 111 1.30 -12.28 -1.60
N ALA A 112 1.22 -11.59 -0.47
CA ALA A 112 2.40 -11.10 0.22
C ALA A 112 3.05 -12.26 0.97
N GLN A 113 4.14 -12.78 0.41
CA GLN A 113 4.94 -13.86 0.99
C GLN A 113 6.06 -13.27 1.84
N ARG A 114 6.64 -14.12 2.71
CA ARG A 114 7.81 -13.75 3.49
C ARG A 114 8.87 -13.13 2.60
N ASP A 115 9.48 -12.07 3.09
CA ASP A 115 10.56 -11.41 2.38
C ASP A 115 11.78 -12.32 2.24
N ASN A 116 12.08 -12.69 1.00
CA ASN A 116 13.26 -13.44 0.60
C ASN A 116 13.89 -12.84 -0.66
N GLY A 117 13.42 -11.65 -1.07
CA GLY A 117 13.91 -10.88 -2.18
C GLY A 117 14.93 -9.81 -1.76
N SER A 118 15.65 -9.29 -2.73
CA SER A 118 16.53 -8.13 -2.55
C SER A 118 16.85 -7.46 -3.89
N LEU A 119 16.05 -7.71 -4.91
CA LEU A 119 16.27 -7.12 -6.22
C LEU A 119 16.01 -5.61 -6.18
N PRO A 120 16.86 -4.80 -6.81
CA PRO A 120 16.69 -3.37 -6.81
C PRO A 120 15.41 -2.96 -7.51
N ARG A 121 14.74 -1.94 -6.98
CA ARG A 121 13.55 -1.36 -7.58
C ARG A 121 13.89 -0.75 -8.95
N GLU A 122 13.06 -1.08 -9.95
CA GLU A 122 13.14 -0.46 -11.26
C GLU A 122 12.47 0.91 -11.23
N GLU A 123 13.12 1.95 -11.78
CA GLU A 123 12.56 3.31 -11.76
C GLU A 123 11.72 3.65 -13.00
N LYS A 124 11.74 2.78 -14.02
CA LYS A 124 11.08 3.04 -15.29
C LYS A 124 9.63 2.60 -15.27
N PHE A 125 8.74 3.56 -15.32
CA PHE A 125 7.31 3.32 -15.55
C PHE A 125 7.01 3.18 -17.06
N ALA A 126 6.03 2.35 -17.40
CA ALA A 126 5.67 2.10 -18.80
C ALA A 126 4.16 1.83 -18.95
N LEU A 127 3.66 2.11 -20.15
CA LEU A 127 2.36 1.58 -20.57
C LEU A 127 2.51 0.07 -20.81
N ASP A 128 1.45 -0.70 -20.51
CA ASP A 128 1.47 -2.14 -20.78
C ASP A 128 1.16 -2.41 -22.27
N PRO A 129 2.10 -2.99 -23.04
CA PRO A 129 1.88 -3.28 -24.47
C PRO A 129 0.79 -4.32 -24.72
N LYS A 130 0.38 -5.09 -23.72
CA LYS A 130 -0.69 -6.08 -23.80
C LYS A 130 -2.08 -5.47 -23.65
N VAL A 131 -2.17 -4.21 -23.18
CA VAL A 131 -3.43 -3.52 -22.89
C VAL A 131 -3.75 -2.54 -24.02
N PRO A 132 -4.98 -2.59 -24.60
CA PRO A 132 -5.39 -1.62 -25.59
C PRO A 132 -5.23 -0.18 -25.14
N ALA A 133 -4.76 0.71 -25.98
CA ALA A 133 -4.46 2.10 -25.64
C ALA A 133 -5.67 2.86 -25.06
N GLN A 134 -6.89 2.52 -25.47
CA GLN A 134 -8.11 3.11 -24.91
C GLN A 134 -8.44 2.63 -23.49
N CYS A 135 -7.87 1.52 -23.04
CA CYS A 135 -8.13 0.90 -21.75
C CYS A 135 -7.12 1.27 -20.66
N GLN A 136 -6.07 2.00 -20.99
CA GLN A 136 -5.04 2.41 -20.03
C GLN A 136 -4.74 3.90 -20.15
N GLN A 137 -3.98 4.43 -19.24
CA GLN A 137 -3.52 5.81 -19.27
C GLN A 137 -2.79 6.12 -20.57
N THR A 138 -2.75 7.39 -20.98
CA THR A 138 -2.17 7.80 -22.26
C THR A 138 -0.65 7.98 -22.20
N THR A 139 -0.08 8.09 -21.00
CA THR A 139 1.36 8.31 -20.76
C THR A 139 1.78 7.72 -19.43
N ALA A 140 3.08 7.43 -19.30
CA ALA A 140 3.72 7.02 -18.05
C ALA A 140 4.49 8.18 -17.36
N ASN A 141 4.30 9.41 -17.78
CA ASN A 141 4.92 10.58 -17.19
C ASN A 141 4.48 10.79 -15.73
N ALA A 142 5.24 11.57 -14.97
CA ALA A 142 4.84 11.97 -13.62
C ALA A 142 3.60 12.88 -13.65
N TYR A 143 2.75 12.74 -12.62
CA TYR A 143 1.50 13.47 -12.56
C TYR A 143 1.67 14.97 -12.30
N GLY A 144 2.46 15.39 -11.37
CA GLY A 144 2.49 16.80 -10.92
C GLY A 144 1.41 17.08 -9.85
N HIS A 145 1.16 18.36 -9.55
CA HIS A 145 0.17 18.82 -8.55
C HIS A 145 0.31 18.17 -7.16
N ASN A 146 1.53 17.80 -6.74
CA ASN A 146 1.79 17.03 -5.53
C ASN A 146 1.14 15.63 -5.50
N TYR A 147 1.00 15.00 -6.67
CA TYR A 147 0.58 13.61 -6.82
C TYR A 147 1.77 12.76 -7.25
N ASP A 148 1.89 11.61 -6.61
CA ASP A 148 2.86 10.59 -6.97
C ASP A 148 2.24 9.57 -7.95
N ARG A 149 3.08 8.87 -8.70
CA ARG A 149 2.71 7.64 -9.38
C ARG A 149 2.62 6.53 -8.33
N GLY A 150 1.44 6.47 -7.69
CA GLY A 150 1.20 5.57 -6.58
C GLY A 150 0.93 4.14 -7.05
N HIS A 151 1.62 3.18 -6.44
CA HIS A 151 1.43 1.77 -6.70
C HIS A 151 0.20 1.24 -5.95
N LEU A 152 -0.60 0.40 -6.61
CA LEU A 152 -1.62 -0.42 -5.95
C LEU A 152 -0.99 -1.65 -5.30
N VAL A 153 -0.13 -2.33 -6.05
CA VAL A 153 0.70 -3.44 -5.55
C VAL A 153 2.14 -2.95 -5.46
N PRO A 154 2.73 -2.91 -4.25
CA PRO A 154 4.07 -2.37 -4.03
C PRO A 154 5.16 -3.22 -4.66
N ALA A 155 6.18 -2.57 -5.25
CA ALA A 155 7.30 -3.25 -5.88
C ALA A 155 8.15 -4.07 -4.89
N ASN A 156 8.35 -3.56 -3.68
CA ASN A 156 9.15 -4.20 -2.63
C ASN A 156 8.48 -5.45 -2.02
N HIS A 157 7.18 -5.65 -2.24
CA HIS A 157 6.53 -6.90 -1.85
C HIS A 157 6.75 -8.03 -2.86
N LEU A 158 7.31 -7.73 -4.03
CA LEU A 158 7.53 -8.66 -5.14
C LEU A 158 9.00 -8.65 -5.62
N ASP A 159 9.93 -8.26 -4.78
CA ASP A 159 11.35 -8.09 -5.11
C ASP A 159 12.14 -9.40 -5.18
N TYR A 160 11.45 -10.52 -5.11
CA TYR A 160 11.98 -11.85 -5.41
C TYR A 160 12.12 -12.12 -6.92
N SER A 161 11.49 -11.32 -7.79
CA SER A 161 11.51 -11.49 -9.25
C SER A 161 11.63 -10.15 -9.98
N ALA A 162 12.61 -10.07 -10.89
CA ALA A 162 12.78 -8.90 -11.75
C ALA A 162 11.57 -8.67 -12.68
N ALA A 163 10.89 -9.73 -13.12
CA ALA A 163 9.69 -9.64 -13.95
C ALA A 163 8.51 -9.10 -13.12
N ALA A 164 8.36 -9.54 -11.87
CA ALA A 164 7.34 -9.04 -10.96
C ALA A 164 7.55 -7.55 -10.64
N ILE A 165 8.76 -7.14 -10.24
CA ILE A 165 9.11 -5.72 -10.00
C ILE A 165 8.81 -4.88 -11.24
N LYS A 166 9.26 -5.31 -12.41
CA LYS A 166 8.99 -4.59 -13.66
C LYS A 166 7.50 -4.44 -13.92
N ALA A 167 6.72 -5.47 -13.68
CA ALA A 167 5.29 -5.46 -13.90
C ALA A 167 4.57 -4.48 -12.94
N THR A 168 5.05 -4.28 -11.71
CA THR A 168 4.45 -3.30 -10.80
C THR A 168 4.54 -1.87 -11.32
N ASN A 169 5.52 -1.56 -12.17
CA ASN A 169 5.69 -0.24 -12.79
C ASN A 169 4.86 -0.03 -14.06
N ASN A 170 4.03 -1.01 -14.47
CA ASN A 170 3.04 -0.78 -15.53
C ASN A 170 1.97 0.18 -15.05
N MET A 171 1.58 1.14 -15.91
CA MET A 171 0.56 2.15 -15.57
C MET A 171 -0.81 1.57 -15.25
N THR A 172 -1.03 0.29 -15.51
CA THR A 172 -2.20 -0.48 -15.08
C THR A 172 -2.24 -0.75 -13.57
N ASN A 173 -1.10 -0.70 -12.90
CA ASN A 173 -0.93 -0.80 -11.43
C ASN A 173 -0.71 0.56 -10.75
N ILE A 174 -0.72 1.64 -11.52
CA ILE A 174 -0.35 2.98 -11.06
C ILE A 174 -1.55 3.92 -11.19
N LEU A 175 -1.82 4.65 -10.12
CA LEU A 175 -2.85 5.70 -10.10
C LEU A 175 -2.32 7.00 -9.49
N PRO A 176 -2.97 8.16 -9.78
CA PRO A 176 -2.60 9.40 -9.12
C PRO A 176 -2.91 9.32 -7.63
N GLN A 177 -1.90 9.25 -6.80
CA GLN A 177 -2.04 9.29 -5.34
C GLN A 177 -1.49 10.61 -4.80
N ALA A 178 -2.29 11.31 -3.98
CA ALA A 178 -1.81 12.52 -3.31
C ALA A 178 -0.54 12.21 -2.50
N ALA A 179 0.53 13.00 -2.68
CA ALA A 179 1.85 12.68 -2.14
C ALA A 179 1.87 12.50 -0.61
N ASN A 180 1.06 13.26 0.11
CA ASN A 180 0.92 13.13 1.56
C ASN A 180 0.24 11.80 1.97
N MET A 181 -0.72 11.33 1.19
CA MET A 181 -1.38 10.05 1.41
C MET A 181 -0.45 8.89 1.01
N ASN A 182 0.13 8.95 -0.20
CA ASN A 182 1.04 7.92 -0.70
C ASN A 182 2.26 7.70 0.21
N ARG A 183 2.86 8.79 0.71
CA ARG A 183 4.03 8.76 1.59
C ARG A 183 3.69 8.70 3.08
N GLY A 184 2.42 8.69 3.43
CA GLY A 184 1.88 8.59 4.78
C GLY A 184 1.06 7.33 4.97
N ALA A 185 -0.27 7.44 5.05
CA ALA A 185 -1.17 6.33 5.38
C ALA A 185 -1.04 5.11 4.44
N TRP A 186 -0.77 5.33 3.13
CA TRP A 186 -0.55 4.23 2.20
C TRP A 186 0.77 3.50 2.50
N LEU A 187 1.87 4.23 2.69
CA LEU A 187 3.15 3.66 3.09
C LEU A 187 3.05 2.91 4.43
N GLU A 188 2.33 3.46 5.42
CA GLU A 188 2.09 2.79 6.70
C GLU A 188 1.33 1.46 6.51
N THR A 189 0.41 1.40 5.53
CA THR A 189 -0.30 0.17 5.16
C THR A 189 0.64 -0.85 4.53
N GLU A 190 1.51 -0.43 3.63
CA GLU A 190 2.53 -1.29 3.01
C GLU A 190 3.50 -1.84 4.07
N GLU A 191 4.02 -1.01 4.96
CA GLU A 191 4.88 -1.41 6.07
C GLU A 191 4.18 -2.39 7.04
N LEU A 192 2.88 -2.22 7.27
CA LEU A 192 2.09 -3.15 8.07
C LEU A 192 2.01 -4.52 7.42
N ILE A 193 1.76 -4.57 6.12
CA ILE A 193 1.74 -5.82 5.33
C ILE A 193 3.12 -6.49 5.37
N GLU A 194 4.21 -5.75 5.19
CA GLU A 194 5.58 -6.27 5.32
C GLU A 194 5.82 -6.90 6.69
N CYS A 195 5.37 -6.26 7.74
CA CYS A 195 5.51 -6.77 9.09
C CYS A 195 4.79 -8.11 9.30
N TYR A 196 3.59 -8.24 8.76
CA TYR A 196 2.76 -9.44 8.93
C TYR A 196 3.11 -10.57 7.96
N ARG A 197 3.57 -10.27 6.72
CA ARG A 197 3.95 -11.30 5.74
C ARG A 197 5.11 -12.18 6.22
N ASP A 198 5.96 -11.63 7.11
CA ASP A 198 7.07 -12.39 7.70
C ASP A 198 6.61 -13.39 8.77
N ILE A 199 5.44 -13.18 9.34
CA ILE A 199 4.82 -14.11 10.29
C ILE A 199 4.06 -15.21 9.54
N SER A 200 3.26 -14.81 8.56
CA SER A 200 2.44 -15.69 7.74
C SER A 200 2.14 -15.03 6.41
N GLU A 201 2.07 -15.84 5.37
CA GLU A 201 1.63 -15.40 4.04
C GLU A 201 0.26 -14.71 4.11
N LEU A 202 0.12 -13.58 3.42
CA LEU A 202 -1.09 -12.77 3.42
C LEU A 202 -1.67 -12.66 2.01
N LEU A 203 -2.95 -12.99 1.88
CA LEU A 203 -3.72 -12.58 0.71
C LEU A 203 -4.15 -11.13 0.87
N VAL A 204 -3.57 -10.24 0.10
CA VAL A 204 -3.91 -8.81 0.07
C VAL A 204 -4.89 -8.54 -1.07
N ILE A 205 -6.01 -7.95 -0.74
CA ILE A 205 -7.02 -7.51 -1.71
C ILE A 205 -7.33 -6.05 -1.45
N GLY A 206 -7.23 -5.23 -2.48
CA GLY A 206 -7.57 -3.81 -2.41
C GLY A 206 -8.49 -3.38 -3.54
N GLY A 207 -9.14 -2.26 -3.35
CA GLY A 207 -10.03 -1.65 -4.30
C GLY A 207 -9.81 -0.15 -4.42
N VAL A 208 -10.42 0.46 -5.43
CA VAL A 208 -10.32 1.89 -5.73
C VAL A 208 -11.72 2.50 -5.75
N ILE A 209 -11.92 3.56 -5.01
CA ILE A 209 -13.16 4.33 -5.00
C ILE A 209 -12.97 5.54 -5.91
N TRP A 210 -13.71 5.52 -7.00
CA TRP A 210 -13.61 6.52 -8.07
C TRP A 210 -14.60 7.67 -7.88
N GLY A 211 -14.93 8.17 -6.90
CA GLY A 211 -15.84 9.25 -6.62
C GLY A 211 -16.37 10.08 -7.81
N ASN A 212 -17.15 11.08 -7.51
CA ASN A 212 -17.77 11.95 -8.52
C ASN A 212 -17.35 13.43 -8.39
N ASN A 213 -16.35 13.71 -7.56
CA ASN A 213 -15.85 15.07 -7.39
C ASN A 213 -14.86 15.41 -8.52
N PRO A 214 -15.16 16.36 -9.42
CA PRO A 214 -14.23 16.73 -10.49
C PRO A 214 -13.16 17.73 -10.03
N ALA A 215 -13.18 18.17 -8.79
CA ALA A 215 -12.32 19.27 -8.32
C ALA A 215 -10.83 18.91 -8.30
N ASP A 216 -10.50 17.63 -8.21
CA ASP A 216 -9.14 17.09 -8.18
C ASP A 216 -8.80 16.23 -9.41
N ASP A 217 -9.66 16.17 -10.40
CA ASP A 217 -9.48 15.44 -11.66
C ASP A 217 -8.43 16.09 -12.59
N TYR A 218 -7.27 16.45 -12.05
CA TYR A 218 -6.21 17.16 -12.78
C TYR A 218 -5.64 16.39 -13.97
N PHE A 219 -5.76 15.06 -13.99
CA PHE A 219 -5.04 14.19 -14.92
C PHE A 219 -5.88 13.64 -16.06
N VAL A 220 -7.16 13.94 -16.12
CA VAL A 220 -8.06 13.51 -17.22
C VAL A 220 -7.53 13.97 -18.58
N LYS A 221 -7.05 15.22 -18.67
CA LYS A 221 -6.59 15.81 -19.92
C LYS A 221 -5.19 15.34 -20.32
N SER A 222 -4.29 15.13 -19.37
CA SER A 222 -2.89 14.77 -19.61
C SER A 222 -2.65 13.26 -19.66
N HIS A 223 -3.32 12.50 -18.80
CA HIS A 223 -3.11 11.07 -18.63
C HIS A 223 -4.33 10.22 -18.99
N GLY A 224 -5.48 10.84 -19.18
CA GLY A 224 -6.74 10.14 -19.47
C GLY A 224 -7.37 9.42 -18.28
N VAL A 225 -6.91 9.70 -17.06
CA VAL A 225 -7.36 9.05 -15.82
C VAL A 225 -7.85 10.08 -14.81
N LYS A 226 -8.90 9.76 -14.06
CA LYS A 226 -9.36 10.55 -12.93
C LYS A 226 -8.48 10.33 -11.69
N THR A 227 -8.63 11.21 -10.72
CA THR A 227 -8.06 11.00 -9.39
C THR A 227 -9.03 10.19 -8.54
N PRO A 228 -8.65 9.04 -7.97
CA PRO A 228 -9.52 8.33 -7.04
C PRO A 228 -9.75 9.10 -5.74
N ASP A 229 -10.94 8.97 -5.17
CA ASP A 229 -11.28 9.55 -3.87
C ASP A 229 -10.71 8.75 -2.69
N ALA A 230 -10.54 7.42 -2.86
CA ALA A 230 -9.96 6.55 -1.83
C ALA A 230 -9.46 5.20 -2.39
N TYR A 231 -8.69 4.50 -1.56
CA TYR A 231 -8.09 3.19 -1.81
C TYR A 231 -8.36 2.28 -0.62
#